data_19f9111eb86f779b3a60d7558c192a89
#
_entry.id   19f9111eb86f779b3a60d7558c192a89
#
_cell.length_a   1.000
_cell.length_b   1.000
_cell.length_c   1.000
_cell.angle_alpha   90.00
_cell.angle_beta   90.00
_cell.angle_gamma   90.00
#
_symmetry.space_group_name_H-M   'P 1'
#
loop_
_entity.id
_entity.type
_entity.pdbx_description
1 polymer ?
#
loop_
_entity_poly.entity_id
_entity_poly.type
_entity_poly.pdbx_seq_one_letter_code
_entity_poly.pdbx_strand_id
1 'polypeptide(L)'
;KYNFKKTGWTAPIAAGYNINGYDMPIVERMCQAYGPIDEKRGRQKLFNPIFTMDLMQHVYCWFENNADVKGYSMDYMRDYFGMPSDNAHDALQDVKDTANILIKFLKMQRNLSKKIKFEKAFAKGEMYVV
;
A
#
# COMPACT_ATOMS: atom_id res chain seq x y z
N LYS A 1 15.55 16.77 0.10
CA LYS A 1 14.74 17.83 0.74
C LYS A 1 13.34 17.76 0.13
N TYR A 2 12.35 17.42 0.93
CA TYR A 2 10.97 17.30 0.44
C TYR A 2 10.45 18.67 -0.01
N ASN A 3 9.85 18.74 -1.19
CA ASN A 3 9.34 19.97 -1.75
C ASN A 3 7.82 20.05 -1.59
N PHE A 4 7.34 20.73 -0.55
CA PHE A 4 5.93 20.94 -0.28
C PHE A 4 5.16 21.76 -1.31
N LYS A 5 5.84 22.32 -2.33
CA LYS A 5 5.16 23.00 -3.45
C LYS A 5 4.53 22.00 -4.42
N LYS A 6 4.94 20.73 -4.39
CA LYS A 6 4.31 19.67 -5.18
C LYS A 6 3.02 19.24 -4.48
N THR A 7 1.92 19.36 -5.17
CA THR A 7 0.58 19.02 -4.68
C THR A 7 -0.15 18.15 -5.70
N GLY A 8 -1.17 17.45 -5.25
CA GLY A 8 -1.98 16.59 -6.12
C GLY A 8 -1.20 15.42 -6.70
N TRP A 9 -1.20 15.24 -8.01
CA TRP A 9 -0.61 14.11 -8.71
C TRP A 9 0.91 13.99 -8.57
N THR A 10 1.60 15.06 -8.22
CA THR A 10 3.07 15.08 -8.07
C THR A 10 3.53 14.85 -6.64
N ALA A 11 2.61 14.78 -5.67
CA ALA A 11 2.95 14.42 -4.29
C ALA A 11 3.30 12.93 -4.20
N PRO A 12 4.21 12.53 -3.29
CA PRO A 12 4.56 11.13 -3.11
C PRO A 12 3.34 10.31 -2.66
N ILE A 13 3.25 9.10 -3.15
CA ILE A 13 2.23 8.14 -2.73
C ILE A 13 2.67 7.54 -1.39
N ALA A 14 1.81 7.62 -0.38
CA ALA A 14 2.05 6.93 0.88
C ALA A 14 1.96 5.42 0.66
N ALA A 15 2.90 4.68 1.23
CA ALA A 15 2.91 3.23 1.20
C ALA A 15 3.16 2.67 2.60
N GLY A 16 2.44 1.63 2.98
CA GLY A 16 2.58 1.00 4.29
C GLY A 16 1.60 -0.15 4.49
N TYR A 17 1.48 -0.63 5.70
CA TYR A 17 0.58 -1.71 6.07
C TYR A 17 -0.58 -1.17 6.90
N ASN A 18 -1.81 -1.34 6.45
CA ASN A 18 -3.02 -0.78 7.07
C ASN A 18 -2.98 0.75 7.27
N ILE A 19 -2.27 1.45 6.38
CA ILE A 19 -2.08 2.90 6.50
C ILE A 19 -3.38 3.68 6.33
N ASN A 20 -4.31 3.18 5.52
CA ASN A 20 -5.60 3.83 5.30
C ASN A 20 -6.48 3.82 6.55
N GLY A 21 -6.36 2.77 7.36
CA GLY A 21 -7.11 2.64 8.62
C GLY A 21 -6.47 3.36 9.80
N TYR A 22 -5.16 3.60 9.76
CA TYR A 22 -4.43 4.10 10.92
C TYR A 22 -3.58 5.34 10.64
N ASP A 23 -2.53 5.23 9.82
CA ASP A 23 -1.54 6.30 9.65
C ASP A 23 -2.10 7.51 8.92
N MET A 24 -2.83 7.31 7.83
CA MET A 24 -3.35 8.41 7.03
C MET A 24 -4.38 9.28 7.77
N PRO A 25 -5.30 8.74 8.58
CA PRO A 25 -6.13 9.54 9.47
C PRO A 25 -5.34 10.37 10.49
N ILE A 26 -4.22 9.84 11.01
CA ILE A 26 -3.33 10.58 11.92
C ILE A 26 -2.65 11.72 11.17
N VAL A 27 -2.06 11.43 10.01
CA VAL A 27 -1.42 12.44 9.15
C VAL A 27 -2.40 13.57 8.81
N GLU A 28 -3.64 13.24 8.45
CA GLU A 28 -4.66 14.25 8.14
C GLU A 28 -4.93 15.17 9.34
N ARG A 29 -5.15 14.60 10.52
CA ARG A 29 -5.37 15.38 11.75
C ARG A 29 -4.17 16.25 12.13
N MET A 30 -2.96 15.71 12.00
CA MET A 30 -1.74 16.45 12.30
C MET A 30 -1.53 17.61 11.33
N CYS A 31 -1.80 17.40 10.04
CA CYS A 31 -1.73 18.45 9.06
C CYS A 31 -2.80 19.53 9.26
N GLN A 32 -3.99 19.17 9.66
CA GLN A 32 -5.04 20.13 10.00
C GLN A 32 -4.68 21.00 11.20
N ALA A 33 -4.01 20.41 12.20
CA ALA A 33 -3.59 21.13 13.40
C ALA A 33 -2.35 22.02 13.19
N TYR A 34 -1.38 21.54 12.40
CA TYR A 34 -0.04 22.15 12.33
C TYR A 34 0.41 22.46 10.89
N GLY A 35 -0.38 22.11 9.86
CA GLY A 35 0.00 22.20 8.45
C GLY A 35 1.03 21.17 8.03
N PRO A 36 1.34 21.02 6.73
CA PRO A 36 0.78 21.77 5.61
C PRO A 36 -0.57 21.20 5.11
N ILE A 37 -1.51 22.09 4.84
CA ILE A 37 -2.81 21.77 4.23
C ILE A 37 -2.99 22.41 2.85
N ASP A 38 -3.84 21.82 2.03
CA ASP A 38 -4.37 22.42 0.83
C ASP A 38 -5.58 23.28 1.22
N GLU A 39 -5.42 24.60 1.19
CA GLU A 39 -6.46 25.55 1.61
C GLU A 39 -7.77 25.42 0.81
N LYS A 40 -7.68 25.00 -0.47
CA LYS A 40 -8.85 24.82 -1.32
C LYS A 40 -9.64 23.56 -1.02
N ARG A 41 -8.95 22.51 -0.57
CA ARG A 41 -9.53 21.17 -0.35
C ARG A 41 -9.64 20.80 1.13
N GLY A 42 -8.97 21.54 2.01
CA GLY A 42 -8.91 21.26 3.44
C GLY A 42 -8.22 19.95 3.79
N ARG A 43 -7.31 19.46 2.94
CA ARG A 43 -6.63 18.17 3.10
C ARG A 43 -5.14 18.33 3.25
N GLN A 44 -4.51 17.31 3.81
CA GLN A 44 -3.05 17.24 3.95
C GLN A 44 -2.32 17.35 2.59
N LYS A 45 -1.12 17.94 2.60
CA LYS A 45 -0.25 18.12 1.43
C LYS A 45 1.00 17.25 1.42
N LEU A 46 1.19 16.39 2.41
CA LEU A 46 2.39 15.56 2.52
C LEU A 46 2.42 14.44 1.47
N PHE A 47 1.27 13.84 1.23
CA PHE A 47 1.11 12.71 0.33
C PHE A 47 0.04 12.97 -0.73
N ASN A 48 0.05 12.14 -1.75
CA ASN A 48 -0.99 12.12 -2.77
C ASN A 48 -2.37 11.96 -2.10
N PRO A 49 -3.34 12.84 -2.39
CA PRO A 49 -4.63 12.82 -1.69
C PRO A 49 -5.58 11.73 -2.20
N ILE A 50 -5.22 11.03 -3.29
CA ILE A 50 -6.10 10.06 -3.97
C ILE A 50 -5.54 8.65 -3.85
N PHE A 51 -4.23 8.51 -4.08
CA PHE A 51 -3.61 7.19 -4.12
C PHE A 51 -2.80 6.90 -2.87
N THR A 52 -3.00 5.71 -2.35
CA THR A 52 -2.17 5.06 -1.33
C THR A 52 -1.79 3.66 -1.80
N MET A 53 -0.70 3.15 -1.30
CA MET A 53 -0.31 1.75 -1.47
C MET A 53 -0.42 1.06 -0.10
N ASP A 54 -1.64 0.70 0.26
CA ASP A 54 -1.90 -0.05 1.49
C ASP A 54 -1.68 -1.54 1.24
N LEU A 55 -0.57 -2.06 1.75
CA LEU A 55 -0.15 -3.43 1.51
C LEU A 55 -1.16 -4.46 2.06
N MET A 56 -1.86 -4.17 3.14
CA MET A 56 -2.88 -5.07 3.68
C MET A 56 -3.99 -5.34 2.66
N GLN A 57 -4.39 -4.33 1.88
CA GLN A 57 -5.39 -4.49 0.82
C GLN A 57 -4.87 -5.38 -0.31
N HIS A 58 -3.60 -5.22 -0.69
CA HIS A 58 -2.97 -6.06 -1.72
C HIS A 58 -2.85 -7.51 -1.26
N VAL A 59 -2.43 -7.72 -0.02
CA VAL A 59 -2.35 -9.06 0.59
C VAL A 59 -3.74 -9.71 0.62
N TYR A 60 -4.75 -8.98 1.05
CA TYR A 60 -6.13 -9.46 1.04
C TYR A 60 -6.55 -9.92 -0.37
N CYS A 61 -6.38 -9.08 -1.39
CA CYS A 61 -6.77 -9.42 -2.77
C CYS A 61 -6.07 -10.69 -3.30
N TRP A 62 -4.83 -10.95 -2.87
CA TRP A 62 -4.09 -12.12 -3.33
C TRP A 62 -4.43 -13.41 -2.59
N PHE A 63 -4.88 -13.31 -1.34
CA PHE A 63 -5.07 -14.46 -0.46
C PHE A 63 -6.50 -14.62 0.06
N GLU A 64 -7.45 -13.81 -0.39
CA GLU A 64 -8.84 -13.84 0.09
C GLU A 64 -9.51 -15.22 -0.11
N ASN A 65 -9.10 -15.93 -1.16
CA ASN A 65 -9.60 -17.27 -1.49
C ASN A 65 -8.64 -18.40 -1.07
N ASN A 66 -7.61 -18.12 -0.25
CA ASN A 66 -6.68 -19.13 0.22
C ASN A 66 -7.07 -19.59 1.63
N ALA A 67 -7.56 -20.84 1.73
CA ALA A 67 -8.01 -21.41 3.00
C ALA A 67 -6.90 -21.55 4.07
N ASP A 68 -5.63 -21.53 3.68
CA ASP A 68 -4.49 -21.61 4.58
C ASP A 68 -4.19 -20.26 5.26
N VAL A 69 -4.67 -19.15 4.69
CA VAL A 69 -4.49 -17.83 5.27
C VAL A 69 -5.61 -17.53 6.26
N LYS A 70 -5.27 -17.45 7.55
CA LYS A 70 -6.22 -17.26 8.65
C LYS A 70 -6.32 -15.81 9.14
N GLY A 71 -5.45 -14.93 8.67
CA GLY A 71 -5.43 -13.54 9.07
C GLY A 71 -4.58 -12.66 8.18
N TYR A 72 -4.76 -11.35 8.32
CA TYR A 72 -4.08 -10.35 7.50
C TYR A 72 -3.33 -9.31 8.35
N SER A 73 -3.04 -9.60 9.63
CA SER A 73 -2.17 -8.74 10.43
C SER A 73 -0.73 -8.82 9.93
N MET A 74 0.08 -7.79 10.21
CA MET A 74 1.48 -7.79 9.81
C MET A 74 2.24 -8.96 10.44
N ASP A 75 1.95 -9.29 11.70
CA ASP A 75 2.59 -10.42 12.41
C ASP A 75 2.24 -11.75 11.76
N TYR A 76 0.97 -11.95 11.41
CA TYR A 76 0.55 -13.15 10.69
C TYR A 76 1.26 -13.26 9.33
N MET A 77 1.38 -12.15 8.61
CA MET A 77 2.05 -12.14 7.31
C MET A 77 3.55 -12.38 7.42
N ARG A 78 4.21 -11.90 8.49
CA ARG A 78 5.61 -12.24 8.76
C ARG A 78 5.80 -13.75 8.90
N ASP A 79 4.99 -14.38 9.72
CA ASP A 79 5.01 -15.82 9.92
C ASP A 79 4.73 -16.58 8.63
N TYR A 80 3.67 -16.21 7.93
CA TYR A 80 3.29 -16.83 6.66
C TYR A 80 4.38 -16.73 5.58
N PHE A 81 5.09 -15.61 5.50
CA PHE A 81 6.21 -15.42 4.56
C PHE A 81 7.56 -15.92 5.09
N GLY A 82 7.62 -16.49 6.27
CA GLY A 82 8.85 -16.97 6.90
C GLY A 82 9.85 -15.84 7.18
N MET A 83 9.38 -14.68 7.59
CA MET A 83 10.22 -13.53 7.93
C MET A 83 10.63 -13.59 9.41
N PRO A 84 11.85 -13.15 9.76
CA PRO A 84 12.27 -13.12 11.16
C PRO A 84 11.36 -12.21 12.00
N SER A 85 11.02 -12.65 13.20
CA SER A 85 10.18 -11.91 14.16
C SER A 85 10.95 -11.33 15.34
N ASP A 86 12.27 -11.51 15.40
CA ASP A 86 13.10 -11.17 16.56
C ASP A 86 13.04 -9.69 16.97
N ASN A 87 12.74 -8.78 16.03
CA ASN A 87 12.57 -7.35 16.25
C ASN A 87 11.17 -6.87 15.81
N ALA A 88 10.17 -7.75 15.86
CA ALA A 88 8.78 -7.35 15.63
C ALA A 88 8.38 -6.26 16.64
N HIS A 89 7.61 -5.25 16.17
CA HIS A 89 7.22 -4.05 16.92
C HIS A 89 8.33 -2.98 17.08
N ASP A 90 9.51 -3.17 16.48
CA ASP A 90 10.38 -2.03 16.18
C ASP A 90 9.85 -1.31 14.93
N ALA A 91 9.50 -0.04 15.08
CA ALA A 91 8.89 0.73 13.98
C ALA A 91 9.75 0.75 12.70
N LEU A 92 11.07 0.76 12.83
CA LEU A 92 11.97 0.71 11.68
C LEU A 92 11.96 -0.67 11.02
N GLN A 93 11.91 -1.74 11.81
CA GLN A 93 11.82 -3.10 11.29
C GLN A 93 10.48 -3.33 10.59
N ASP A 94 9.39 -2.85 11.16
CA ASP A 94 8.05 -2.92 10.56
C ASP A 94 8.00 -2.22 9.19
N VAL A 95 8.63 -1.07 9.05
CA VAL A 95 8.75 -0.35 7.76
C VAL A 95 9.58 -1.16 6.76
N LYS A 96 10.69 -1.77 7.17
CA LYS A 96 11.54 -2.60 6.29
C LYS A 96 10.80 -3.84 5.82
N ASP A 97 10.10 -4.51 6.71
CA ASP A 97 9.34 -5.73 6.40
C ASP A 97 8.20 -5.43 5.43
N THR A 98 7.45 -4.37 5.70
CA THR A 98 6.40 -3.85 4.80
C THR A 98 6.97 -3.53 3.42
N ALA A 99 8.09 -2.82 3.36
CA ALA A 99 8.75 -2.49 2.10
C ALA A 99 9.20 -3.74 1.32
N ASN A 100 9.76 -4.73 2.01
CA ASN A 100 10.19 -6.00 1.40
C ASN A 100 9.03 -6.77 0.80
N ILE A 101 7.90 -6.87 1.51
CA ILE A 101 6.70 -7.53 1.02
C ILE A 101 6.13 -6.76 -0.18
N LEU A 102 5.99 -5.43 -0.06
CA LEU A 102 5.47 -4.58 -1.13
C LEU A 102 6.31 -4.70 -2.41
N ILE A 103 7.64 -4.68 -2.30
CA ILE A 103 8.54 -4.84 -3.45
C ILE A 103 8.33 -6.21 -4.11
N LYS A 104 8.15 -7.28 -3.34
CA LYS A 104 7.85 -8.61 -3.88
C LYS A 104 6.53 -8.61 -4.65
N PHE A 105 5.46 -8.05 -4.10
CA PHE A 105 4.17 -7.93 -4.79
C PHE A 105 4.26 -7.11 -6.07
N LEU A 106 4.93 -5.97 -6.05
CA LEU A 106 5.13 -5.14 -7.23
C LEU A 106 5.91 -5.87 -8.33
N LYS A 107 6.95 -6.64 -7.96
CA LYS A 107 7.70 -7.48 -8.92
C LYS A 107 6.81 -8.56 -9.52
N MET A 108 6.00 -9.22 -8.69
CA MET A 108 5.04 -10.24 -9.17
C MET A 108 4.03 -9.64 -10.15
N GLN A 109 3.38 -8.54 -9.80
CA GLN A 109 2.41 -7.85 -10.65
C GLN A 109 3.02 -7.42 -11.99
N ARG A 110 4.23 -6.84 -11.96
CA ARG A 110 4.95 -6.43 -13.18
C ARG A 110 5.33 -7.61 -14.06
N ASN A 111 5.71 -8.74 -13.47
CA ASN A 111 6.01 -9.96 -14.21
C ASN A 111 4.74 -10.59 -14.81
N LEU A 112 3.66 -10.58 -14.03
CA LEU A 112 2.37 -11.08 -14.47
C LEU A 112 1.84 -10.26 -15.68
N SER A 113 1.91 -8.93 -15.59
CA SER A 113 1.47 -8.05 -16.70
C SER A 113 2.22 -8.30 -18.01
N LYS A 114 3.50 -8.65 -17.94
CA LYS A 114 4.29 -9.02 -19.13
C LYS A 114 3.84 -10.33 -19.76
N LYS A 115 3.37 -11.30 -18.94
CA LYS A 115 2.96 -12.62 -19.40
C LYS A 115 1.52 -12.65 -19.93
N ILE A 116 0.61 -11.93 -19.30
CA ILE A 116 -0.83 -12.03 -19.55
C ILE A 116 -1.29 -11.09 -20.66
N LYS A 117 -0.47 -10.10 -21.09
CA LYS A 117 -0.90 -9.05 -22.01
C LYS A 117 -2.21 -8.42 -21.54
N PHE A 118 -2.19 -7.71 -20.43
CA PHE A 118 -3.36 -7.13 -19.74
C PHE A 118 -4.33 -6.37 -20.66
N GLU A 119 -3.80 -5.74 -21.70
CA GLU A 119 -4.61 -5.07 -22.72
C GLU A 119 -5.66 -5.99 -23.36
N LYS A 120 -5.32 -7.28 -23.52
CA LYS A 120 -6.25 -8.29 -24.04
C LYS A 120 -7.12 -8.92 -22.96
N ALA A 121 -6.60 -9.07 -21.75
CA ALA A 121 -7.34 -9.66 -20.62
C ALA A 121 -8.59 -8.85 -20.24
N PHE A 122 -8.61 -7.55 -20.55
CA PHE A 122 -9.77 -6.67 -20.34
C PHE A 122 -10.51 -6.32 -21.62
N ALA A 123 -10.18 -6.96 -22.77
CA ALA A 123 -10.93 -6.79 -23.99
C ALA A 123 -12.33 -7.38 -23.86
N LYS A 124 -13.30 -6.72 -24.52
CA LYS A 124 -14.69 -7.17 -24.51
C LYS A 124 -14.80 -8.62 -25.04
N GLY A 125 -15.32 -9.51 -24.23
CA GLY A 125 -15.47 -10.94 -24.55
C GLY A 125 -14.41 -11.86 -23.94
N GLU A 126 -13.28 -11.34 -23.47
CA GLU A 126 -12.24 -12.12 -22.77
C GLU A 126 -12.29 -11.98 -21.25
N MET A 127 -13.11 -11.06 -20.74
CA MET A 127 -13.17 -10.70 -19.32
C MET A 127 -13.77 -11.79 -18.41
N TYR A 128 -14.35 -12.83 -19.00
CA TYR A 128 -15.01 -13.93 -18.28
C TYR A 128 -14.32 -15.28 -18.45
N VAL A 129 -13.16 -15.31 -19.07
CA VAL A 129 -12.36 -16.52 -19.17
C VAL A 129 -11.46 -16.58 -17.94
N VAL A 130 -12.01 -17.10 -16.87
CA VAL A 130 -11.28 -17.46 -15.65
C VAL A 130 -11.04 -18.96 -15.65
#